data_698134d8f947ecc59e677597efe2593f
#
_entry.id   698134d8f947ecc59e677597efe2593f
#
_cell.length_a   1.000
_cell.length_b   1.000
_cell.length_c   1.000
_cell.angle_alpha   90.00
_cell.angle_beta   90.00
_cell.angle_gamma   90.00
#
_symmetry.space_group_name_H-M   'P 1'
#
loop_
_entity.id
_entity.type
_entity.pdbx_description
1 polymer ?
#
loop_
_entity_poly.entity_id
_entity_poly.type
_entity_poly.pdbx_seq_one_letter_code
_entity_poly.pdbx_strand_id
1 'polypeptide(L)'
;MDDSALDDLRIFLPPLLRAMEGLGFVARRLNPPQLARVLEIVAEPAAALREVRPRLDDWAEPLELLRDQLQIVADEALGAYAELGAADDMRSVYRALRHVPRAQEALYPLAEGLPPVSRYFLTPARRDDPALMAGFADAPERDDVGVFHVDNDPGARGGFSLYVPETYDAERPHPVVFALHGGAGNGRGFLWSWLRDARAAGAILVAPTAVGDTWALQGPDADSPNLERILTDVSARWNVDPARRLLTGMSDGGTFSYVSGLVEGSPFTHLAPACAAFHPMLTAFGDADRIRGLPIHVTHGVQDWMFAVDMAREAEAALGAAGARVTYREIEDLSHCYPTEINPDVLAWMDATAR
;
A
#
# COMPACT_ATOMS: atom_id res chain seq x y z
N MET A 1 -1.88 20.43 -26.42
CA MET A 1 -0.80 20.99 -25.56
C MET A 1 0.16 21.66 -26.51
N ASP A 2 0.55 22.91 -26.25
CA ASP A 2 1.55 23.58 -27.08
C ASP A 2 2.97 23.10 -26.74
N ASP A 3 3.96 23.47 -27.56
CA ASP A 3 5.34 23.01 -27.39
C ASP A 3 5.97 23.51 -26.08
N SER A 4 5.55 24.68 -25.58
CA SER A 4 6.05 25.27 -24.34
C SER A 4 5.62 24.44 -23.11
N ALA A 5 4.35 24.06 -23.03
CA ALA A 5 3.82 23.25 -21.93
C ALA A 5 4.42 21.82 -21.94
N LEU A 6 4.69 21.27 -23.14
CA LEU A 6 5.40 19.98 -23.24
C LEU A 6 6.83 20.06 -22.70
N ASP A 7 7.54 21.15 -22.99
CA ASP A 7 8.90 21.35 -22.48
C ASP A 7 8.90 21.59 -20.95
N ASP A 8 7.93 22.32 -20.44
CA ASP A 8 7.77 22.48 -18.99
C ASP A 8 7.49 21.15 -18.30
N LEU A 9 6.61 20.29 -18.85
CA LEU A 9 6.38 18.94 -18.32
C LEU A 9 7.64 18.07 -18.34
N ARG A 10 8.43 18.13 -19.41
CA ARG A 10 9.70 17.38 -19.50
C ARG A 10 10.70 17.80 -18.43
N ILE A 11 10.68 19.07 -18.04
CA ILE A 11 11.54 19.62 -16.99
C ILE A 11 10.98 19.35 -15.59
N PHE A 12 9.65 19.42 -15.43
CA PHE A 12 8.98 19.36 -14.13
C PHE A 12 8.80 17.92 -13.60
N LEU A 13 8.35 16.97 -14.47
CA LEU A 13 7.99 15.62 -14.02
C LEU A 13 9.16 14.83 -13.39
N PRO A 14 10.39 14.84 -13.97
CA PRO A 14 11.48 14.08 -13.37
C PRO A 14 11.85 14.51 -11.94
N PRO A 15 11.97 15.79 -11.58
CA PRO A 15 12.15 16.23 -10.19
C PRO A 15 10.97 15.83 -9.28
N LEU A 16 9.73 15.99 -9.75
CA LEU A 16 8.55 15.61 -8.98
C LEU A 16 8.58 14.12 -8.63
N LEU A 17 8.74 13.25 -9.63
CA LEU A 17 8.73 11.80 -9.41
C LEU A 17 9.92 11.34 -8.55
N ARG A 18 11.10 11.97 -8.68
CA ARG A 18 12.25 11.71 -7.80
C ARG A 18 11.98 12.15 -6.36
N ALA A 19 11.33 13.29 -6.16
CA ALA A 19 10.93 13.72 -4.82
C ALA A 19 9.95 12.72 -4.19
N MET A 20 8.96 12.24 -4.94
CA MET A 20 8.01 11.21 -4.47
C MET A 20 8.72 9.89 -4.13
N GLU A 21 9.69 9.43 -4.94
CA GLU A 21 10.49 8.24 -4.63
C GLU A 21 11.37 8.47 -3.39
N GLY A 22 11.90 9.67 -3.20
CA GLY A 22 12.63 10.05 -1.99
C GLY A 22 11.79 9.94 -0.73
N LEU A 23 10.52 10.36 -0.77
CA LEU A 23 9.60 10.20 0.35
C LEU A 23 9.29 8.72 0.65
N GLY A 24 9.15 7.89 -0.38
CA GLY A 24 9.05 6.43 -0.24
C GLY A 24 10.29 5.83 0.42
N PHE A 25 11.49 6.31 0.05
CA PHE A 25 12.74 5.92 0.69
C PHE A 25 12.79 6.29 2.18
N VAL A 26 12.31 7.49 2.56
CA VAL A 26 12.18 7.90 3.98
C VAL A 26 11.22 6.96 4.71
N ALA A 27 10.03 6.72 4.17
CA ALA A 27 9.03 5.86 4.79
C ALA A 27 9.54 4.43 5.06
N ARG A 28 10.33 3.87 4.12
CA ARG A 28 10.93 2.53 4.25
C ARG A 28 12.07 2.49 5.28
N ARG A 29 12.71 3.61 5.57
CA ARG A 29 13.87 3.70 6.47
C ARG A 29 13.58 4.49 7.75
N LEU A 30 12.34 4.43 8.22
CA LEU A 30 11.92 5.05 9.48
C LEU A 30 12.55 4.36 10.68
N ASN A 31 13.80 4.70 10.96
CA ASN A 31 14.49 4.30 12.17
C ASN A 31 14.90 5.57 12.93
N PRO A 32 14.36 5.84 14.15
CA PRO A 32 14.60 7.09 14.86
C PRO A 32 16.08 7.50 14.96
N PRO A 33 17.03 6.61 15.30
CA PRO A 33 18.46 6.95 15.35
C PRO A 33 19.08 7.34 13.99
N GLN A 34 18.47 6.95 12.87
CA GLN A 34 19.02 7.15 11.53
C GLN A 34 18.29 8.24 10.73
N LEU A 35 17.19 8.78 11.28
CA LEU A 35 16.31 9.70 10.55
C LEU A 35 17.05 10.91 9.96
N ALA A 36 17.90 11.58 10.73
CA ALA A 36 18.66 12.73 10.25
C ALA A 36 19.49 12.39 9.01
N ARG A 37 20.19 11.26 9.02
CA ARG A 37 20.97 10.82 7.87
C ARG A 37 20.10 10.46 6.66
N VAL A 38 18.94 9.88 6.89
CA VAL A 38 17.99 9.55 5.81
C VAL A 38 17.49 10.84 5.15
N LEU A 39 17.18 11.87 5.93
CA LEU A 39 16.73 13.17 5.41
C LEU A 39 17.82 13.89 4.61
N GLU A 40 19.10 13.79 5.01
CA GLU A 40 20.22 14.31 4.22
C GLU A 40 20.29 13.69 2.82
N ILE A 41 20.08 12.37 2.71
CA ILE A 41 20.11 11.65 1.41
C ILE A 41 19.04 12.15 0.45
N VAL A 42 17.85 12.52 0.95
CA VAL A 42 16.71 12.96 0.12
C VAL A 42 16.57 14.48 0.00
N ALA A 43 17.55 15.26 0.48
CA ALA A 43 17.50 16.71 0.43
C ALA A 43 17.58 17.25 -1.01
N GLU A 44 18.39 16.62 -1.89
CA GLU A 44 18.55 17.06 -3.30
C GLU A 44 17.25 16.94 -4.10
N PRO A 45 16.50 15.81 -4.11
CA PRO A 45 15.22 15.72 -4.79
C PRO A 45 14.22 16.80 -4.39
N ALA A 46 14.14 17.15 -3.10
CA ALA A 46 13.27 18.23 -2.62
C ALA A 46 13.70 19.62 -3.14
N ALA A 47 15.01 19.88 -3.19
CA ALA A 47 15.55 21.12 -3.72
C ALA A 47 15.27 21.25 -5.22
N ALA A 48 15.50 20.20 -5.99
CA ALA A 48 15.24 20.16 -7.42
C ALA A 48 13.75 20.39 -7.75
N LEU A 49 12.84 19.78 -6.98
CA LEU A 49 11.41 20.02 -7.16
C LEU A 49 11.03 21.47 -6.85
N ARG A 50 11.57 22.04 -5.79
CA ARG A 50 11.30 23.44 -5.39
C ARG A 50 11.75 24.43 -6.47
N GLU A 51 12.85 24.14 -7.16
CA GLU A 51 13.38 24.98 -8.26
C GLU A 51 12.43 24.98 -9.48
N VAL A 52 11.85 23.83 -9.84
CA VAL A 52 11.01 23.73 -11.03
C VAL A 52 9.54 24.04 -10.79
N ARG A 53 9.06 24.02 -9.53
CA ARG A 53 7.65 24.22 -9.16
C ARG A 53 7.02 25.49 -9.79
N PRO A 54 7.70 26.66 -9.82
CA PRO A 54 7.14 27.88 -10.40
C PRO A 54 6.86 27.82 -11.90
N ARG A 55 7.42 26.85 -12.64
CA ARG A 55 7.15 26.70 -14.08
C ARG A 55 5.69 26.44 -14.42
N LEU A 56 4.92 25.92 -13.48
CA LEU A 56 3.50 25.65 -13.67
C LEU A 56 2.64 26.92 -13.49
N ASP A 57 3.15 27.97 -12.85
CA ASP A 57 2.34 29.11 -12.43
C ASP A 57 1.82 29.94 -13.64
N ASP A 58 2.55 29.93 -14.75
CA ASP A 58 2.19 30.66 -15.98
C ASP A 58 1.26 29.87 -16.92
N TRP A 59 0.88 28.65 -16.57
CA TRP A 59 -0.02 27.83 -17.39
C TRP A 59 -1.46 28.36 -17.30
N ALA A 60 -2.03 28.71 -18.47
CA ALA A 60 -3.39 29.19 -18.60
C ALA A 60 -4.29 28.12 -19.29
N GLU A 61 -5.53 28.48 -19.57
CA GLU A 61 -6.44 27.68 -20.39
C GLU A 61 -5.76 27.16 -21.69
N PRO A 62 -5.95 25.91 -22.11
CA PRO A 62 -6.85 24.89 -21.53
C PRO A 62 -6.14 23.95 -20.54
N LEU A 63 -4.96 24.29 -20.00
CA LEU A 63 -4.13 23.40 -19.16
C LEU A 63 -4.34 23.61 -17.65
N GLU A 64 -5.29 24.44 -17.27
CA GLU A 64 -5.53 24.83 -15.89
C GLU A 64 -5.78 23.61 -14.97
N LEU A 65 -6.62 22.66 -15.38
CA LEU A 65 -6.89 21.46 -14.59
C LEU A 65 -5.64 20.60 -14.38
N LEU A 66 -4.83 20.44 -15.42
CA LEU A 66 -3.56 19.68 -15.32
C LEU A 66 -2.56 20.41 -14.42
N ARG A 67 -2.44 21.74 -14.59
CA ARG A 67 -1.63 22.60 -13.72
C ARG A 67 -2.01 22.42 -12.25
N ASP A 68 -3.28 22.61 -11.94
CA ASP A 68 -3.78 22.59 -10.56
C ASP A 68 -3.52 21.22 -9.92
N GLN A 69 -3.73 20.14 -10.67
CA GLN A 69 -3.44 18.79 -10.21
C GLN A 69 -1.95 18.57 -9.93
N LEU A 70 -1.06 18.98 -10.85
CA LEU A 70 0.39 18.90 -10.66
C LEU A 70 0.88 19.78 -9.49
N GLN A 71 0.27 20.96 -9.31
CA GLN A 71 0.57 21.82 -8.19
C GLN A 71 0.21 21.17 -6.84
N ILE A 72 -0.97 20.55 -6.73
CA ILE A 72 -1.38 19.82 -5.53
C ILE A 72 -0.33 18.72 -5.20
N VAL A 73 0.09 17.93 -6.20
CA VAL A 73 1.09 16.88 -5.99
C VAL A 73 2.41 17.45 -5.49
N ALA A 74 2.89 18.52 -6.12
CA ALA A 74 4.15 19.16 -5.75
C ALA A 74 4.09 19.78 -4.35
N ASP A 75 2.99 20.46 -4.03
CA ASP A 75 2.80 21.14 -2.76
C ASP A 75 2.67 20.13 -1.59
N GLU A 76 1.97 18.99 -1.79
CA GLU A 76 1.94 17.89 -0.84
C GLU A 76 3.34 17.27 -0.66
N ALA A 77 4.08 17.02 -1.75
CA ALA A 77 5.43 16.47 -1.66
C ALA A 77 6.39 17.43 -0.92
N LEU A 78 6.39 18.72 -1.27
CA LEU A 78 7.21 19.73 -0.61
C LEU A 78 6.80 19.97 0.85
N GLY A 79 5.49 19.88 1.15
CA GLY A 79 4.96 19.93 2.51
C GLY A 79 5.52 18.79 3.36
N ALA A 80 5.52 17.54 2.83
CA ALA A 80 6.13 16.40 3.51
C ALA A 80 7.61 16.68 3.88
N TYR A 81 8.41 17.15 2.93
CA TYR A 81 9.82 17.46 3.18
C TYR A 81 10.02 18.57 4.21
N ALA A 82 9.19 19.62 4.17
CA ALA A 82 9.25 20.71 5.12
C ALA A 82 8.92 20.26 6.55
N GLU A 83 7.83 19.48 6.70
CA GLU A 83 7.43 18.95 7.99
C GLU A 83 8.42 17.88 8.52
N LEU A 84 8.99 17.04 7.66
CA LEU A 84 10.04 16.08 8.03
C LEU A 84 11.30 16.81 8.52
N GLY A 85 11.70 17.90 7.87
CA GLY A 85 12.84 18.72 8.28
C GLY A 85 12.64 19.46 9.61
N ALA A 86 11.38 19.69 10.01
CA ALA A 86 11.00 20.33 11.27
C ALA A 86 10.60 19.32 12.36
N ALA A 87 10.59 18.01 12.05
CA ALA A 87 10.12 16.99 12.97
C ALA A 87 11.11 16.78 14.13
N ASP A 88 10.61 16.81 15.36
CA ASP A 88 11.36 16.62 16.60
C ASP A 88 11.03 15.29 17.31
N ASP A 89 9.96 14.63 16.91
CA ASP A 89 9.54 13.32 17.43
C ASP A 89 8.95 12.42 16.33
N MET A 90 8.76 11.14 16.61
CA MET A 90 8.18 10.20 15.67
C MET A 90 6.73 10.50 15.30
N ARG A 91 5.98 11.18 16.17
CA ARG A 91 4.60 11.59 15.88
C ARG A 91 4.56 12.65 14.77
N SER A 92 5.46 13.62 14.83
CA SER A 92 5.61 14.65 13.79
C SER A 92 6.09 14.05 12.46
N VAL A 93 7.00 13.05 12.52
CA VAL A 93 7.41 12.30 11.32
C VAL A 93 6.24 11.55 10.67
N TYR A 94 5.45 10.80 11.44
CA TYR A 94 4.27 10.11 10.91
C TYR A 94 3.22 11.09 10.37
N ARG A 95 3.10 12.28 10.96
CA ARG A 95 2.21 13.33 10.46
C ARG A 95 2.69 13.84 9.10
N ALA A 96 3.96 14.15 8.96
CA ALA A 96 4.57 14.58 7.71
C ALA A 96 4.39 13.54 6.59
N LEU A 97 4.54 12.25 6.90
CA LEU A 97 4.35 11.19 5.91
C LEU A 97 2.91 11.00 5.44
N ARG A 98 1.91 11.62 6.10
CA ARG A 98 0.52 11.64 5.59
C ARG A 98 0.35 12.44 4.30
N HIS A 99 1.28 13.31 3.98
CA HIS A 99 1.34 13.98 2.68
C HIS A 99 1.58 13.01 1.52
N VAL A 100 2.35 11.93 1.74
CA VAL A 100 2.74 10.99 0.68
C VAL A 100 1.53 10.33 0.00
N PRO A 101 0.60 9.68 0.72
CA PRO A 101 -0.59 9.12 0.09
C PRO A 101 -1.49 10.18 -0.56
N ARG A 102 -1.57 11.41 -0.04
CA ARG A 102 -2.32 12.50 -0.67
C ARG A 102 -1.71 12.92 -2.00
N ALA A 103 -0.39 13.06 -2.05
CA ALA A 103 0.32 13.33 -3.29
C ALA A 103 0.14 12.20 -4.31
N GLN A 104 0.17 10.93 -3.87
CA GLN A 104 -0.07 9.77 -4.75
C GLN A 104 -1.51 9.73 -5.26
N GLU A 105 -2.48 10.02 -4.43
CA GLU A 105 -3.90 10.10 -4.80
C GLU A 105 -4.14 11.21 -5.83
N ALA A 106 -3.53 12.37 -5.64
CA ALA A 106 -3.59 13.46 -6.61
C ALA A 106 -2.82 13.15 -7.92
N LEU A 107 -1.72 12.39 -7.85
CA LEU A 107 -0.90 12.04 -9.01
C LEU A 107 -1.54 10.94 -9.88
N TYR A 108 -2.23 9.97 -9.26
CA TYR A 108 -2.70 8.76 -9.94
C TYR A 108 -3.59 9.02 -11.17
N PRO A 109 -4.56 9.96 -11.16
CA PRO A 109 -5.40 10.24 -12.34
C PRO A 109 -4.60 10.68 -13.57
N LEU A 110 -3.40 11.22 -13.38
CA LEU A 110 -2.51 11.65 -14.48
C LEU A 110 -1.78 10.46 -15.14
N ALA A 111 -1.87 9.26 -14.58
CA ALA A 111 -1.20 8.07 -15.12
C ALA A 111 -1.74 7.66 -16.49
N GLU A 112 -3.00 7.91 -16.79
CA GLU A 112 -3.63 7.64 -18.08
C GLU A 112 -3.00 8.47 -19.22
N GLY A 113 -2.85 9.78 -18.98
CA GLY A 113 -2.35 10.73 -20.00
C GLY A 113 -0.85 10.95 -20.00
N LEU A 114 -0.13 10.56 -18.94
CA LEU A 114 1.29 10.85 -18.74
C LEU A 114 2.10 9.55 -18.53
N PRO A 115 2.75 8.99 -19.57
CA PRO A 115 3.53 7.75 -19.46
C PRO A 115 4.58 7.73 -18.33
N PRO A 116 5.30 8.83 -18.00
CA PRO A 116 6.19 8.84 -16.83
C PRO A 116 5.46 8.61 -15.51
N VAL A 117 4.25 9.15 -15.35
CA VAL A 117 3.39 8.96 -14.18
C VAL A 117 2.86 7.52 -14.15
N SER A 118 2.43 6.98 -15.30
CA SER A 118 2.01 5.57 -15.39
C SER A 118 3.12 4.63 -14.91
N ARG A 119 4.37 4.84 -15.36
CA ARG A 119 5.53 4.07 -14.91
C ARG A 119 5.84 4.24 -13.43
N TYR A 120 5.62 5.42 -12.86
CA TYR A 120 5.78 5.66 -11.43
C TYR A 120 4.88 4.72 -10.59
N PHE A 121 3.66 4.46 -11.06
CA PHE A 121 2.72 3.54 -10.43
C PHE A 121 2.91 2.07 -10.84
N LEU A 122 4.14 1.69 -11.18
CA LEU A 122 4.57 0.31 -11.39
C LEU A 122 5.79 0.01 -10.52
N THR A 123 5.98 -1.26 -10.20
CA THR A 123 7.21 -1.71 -9.55
C THR A 123 8.42 -1.44 -10.46
N PRO A 124 9.60 -1.13 -9.92
CA PRO A 124 10.77 -0.84 -10.74
C PRO A 124 11.06 -1.90 -11.81
N ALA A 125 10.87 -3.18 -11.49
CA ALA A 125 11.09 -4.29 -12.40
C ALA A 125 10.09 -4.36 -13.58
N ARG A 126 8.93 -3.68 -13.48
CA ARG A 126 7.85 -3.74 -14.47
C ARG A 126 7.65 -2.43 -15.24
N ARG A 127 8.40 -1.36 -14.91
CA ARG A 127 8.26 -0.03 -15.51
C ARG A 127 8.50 0.00 -17.01
N ASP A 128 9.39 -0.87 -17.48
CA ASP A 128 9.78 -0.94 -18.89
C ASP A 128 9.24 -2.19 -19.59
N ASP A 129 8.23 -2.85 -19.01
CA ASP A 129 7.53 -3.99 -19.63
C ASP A 129 6.63 -3.48 -20.76
N PRO A 130 6.99 -3.74 -22.04
CA PRO A 130 6.24 -3.17 -23.15
C PRO A 130 4.84 -3.76 -23.28
N ALA A 131 4.63 -5.01 -22.88
CA ALA A 131 3.31 -5.65 -22.95
C ALA A 131 2.37 -5.05 -21.89
N LEU A 132 2.87 -4.79 -20.69
CA LEU A 132 2.11 -4.14 -19.64
C LEU A 132 1.75 -2.69 -20.01
N MET A 133 2.71 -1.94 -20.54
CA MET A 133 2.48 -0.56 -21.00
C MET A 133 1.51 -0.48 -22.17
N ALA A 134 1.59 -1.41 -23.14
CA ALA A 134 0.61 -1.50 -24.21
C ALA A 134 -0.79 -1.84 -23.67
N GLY A 135 -0.88 -2.77 -22.72
CA GLY A 135 -2.15 -3.13 -22.07
C GLY A 135 -2.85 -1.94 -21.42
N PHE A 136 -2.10 -1.04 -20.78
CA PHE A 136 -2.68 0.19 -20.21
C PHE A 136 -3.09 1.20 -21.29
N ALA A 137 -2.30 1.34 -22.36
CA ALA A 137 -2.60 2.26 -23.45
C ALA A 137 -3.82 1.81 -24.29
N ASP A 138 -4.03 0.50 -24.40
CA ASP A 138 -5.12 -0.11 -25.15
C ASP A 138 -6.36 -0.38 -24.28
N ALA A 139 -6.28 -0.16 -22.96
CA ALA A 139 -7.39 -0.38 -22.05
C ALA A 139 -8.57 0.55 -22.40
N PRO A 140 -9.79 0.03 -22.52
CA PRO A 140 -10.95 0.87 -22.77
C PRO A 140 -11.22 1.79 -21.58
N GLU A 141 -11.64 3.02 -21.85
CA GLU A 141 -12.14 3.92 -20.81
C GLU A 141 -13.37 3.28 -20.12
N ARG A 142 -13.33 3.16 -18.80
CA ARG A 142 -14.36 2.52 -17.99
C ARG A 142 -14.47 3.23 -16.64
N ASP A 143 -15.69 3.28 -16.11
CA ASP A 143 -16.00 3.86 -14.80
C ASP A 143 -15.95 2.85 -13.63
N ASP A 144 -15.70 1.57 -13.93
CA ASP A 144 -15.59 0.48 -12.94
C ASP A 144 -14.16 -0.03 -12.70
N VAL A 145 -13.12 0.70 -13.16
CA VAL A 145 -11.70 0.42 -12.96
C VAL A 145 -10.96 1.63 -12.37
N GLY A 146 -9.75 1.44 -11.87
CA GLY A 146 -8.99 2.50 -11.21
C GLY A 146 -9.21 2.54 -9.70
N VAL A 147 -9.03 3.71 -9.08
CA VAL A 147 -9.14 3.90 -7.62
C VAL A 147 -10.51 4.45 -7.23
N PHE A 148 -11.13 3.83 -6.23
CA PHE A 148 -12.42 4.22 -5.66
C PHE A 148 -12.34 4.34 -4.14
N HIS A 149 -13.20 5.17 -3.56
CA HIS A 149 -13.39 5.30 -2.12
C HIS A 149 -14.88 5.08 -1.80
N VAL A 150 -15.17 4.10 -0.95
CA VAL A 150 -16.54 3.74 -0.54
C VAL A 150 -16.66 3.99 0.96
N ASP A 151 -17.46 4.98 1.32
CA ASP A 151 -17.66 5.43 2.70
C ASP A 151 -16.33 5.67 3.43
N ASN A 152 -15.29 6.10 2.70
CA ASN A 152 -13.91 6.20 3.17
C ASN A 152 -13.30 7.61 2.97
N ASP A 153 -14.10 8.64 3.22
CA ASP A 153 -13.64 10.02 3.26
C ASP A 153 -12.62 10.25 4.39
N PRO A 154 -11.79 11.30 4.32
CA PRO A 154 -10.85 11.61 5.37
C PRO A 154 -11.52 11.67 6.75
N GLY A 155 -11.09 10.78 7.67
CA GLY A 155 -11.66 10.64 9.01
C GLY A 155 -12.83 9.66 9.13
N ALA A 156 -13.38 9.15 8.03
CA ALA A 156 -14.40 8.09 8.07
C ALA A 156 -13.79 6.76 8.56
N ARG A 157 -14.64 5.93 9.18
CA ARG A 157 -14.26 4.60 9.70
C ARG A 157 -15.20 3.54 9.13
N GLY A 158 -14.68 2.29 9.00
CA GLY A 158 -15.47 1.15 8.52
C GLY A 158 -15.70 1.09 7.00
N GLY A 159 -15.33 2.14 6.24
CA GLY A 159 -15.32 2.15 4.78
C GLY A 159 -14.06 1.50 4.21
N PHE A 160 -13.87 1.61 2.88
CA PHE A 160 -12.70 1.06 2.21
C PHE A 160 -12.31 1.84 0.97
N SER A 161 -11.03 1.78 0.61
CA SER A 161 -10.54 2.20 -0.71
C SER A 161 -10.26 0.96 -1.55
N LEU A 162 -10.51 1.06 -2.83
CA LEU A 162 -10.45 -0.04 -3.77
C LEU A 162 -9.63 0.41 -5.00
N TYR A 163 -8.78 -0.47 -5.51
CA TYR A 163 -8.21 -0.36 -6.84
C TYR A 163 -8.60 -1.59 -7.66
N VAL A 164 -9.13 -1.35 -8.86
CA VAL A 164 -9.39 -2.36 -9.88
C VAL A 164 -8.47 -2.10 -11.06
N PRO A 165 -7.74 -3.11 -11.57
CA PRO A 165 -6.81 -2.91 -12.69
C PRO A 165 -7.49 -2.29 -13.90
N GLU A 166 -6.85 -1.33 -14.57
CA GLU A 166 -7.32 -0.72 -15.81
C GLU A 166 -7.51 -1.77 -16.92
N THR A 167 -6.74 -2.86 -16.83
CA THR A 167 -6.80 -4.02 -17.72
C THR A 167 -7.72 -5.13 -17.22
N TYR A 168 -8.66 -4.82 -16.33
CA TYR A 168 -9.60 -5.80 -15.77
C TYR A 168 -10.41 -6.50 -16.87
N ASP A 169 -10.49 -7.83 -16.77
CA ASP A 169 -11.23 -8.70 -17.66
C ASP A 169 -12.24 -9.53 -16.83
N ALA A 170 -13.52 -9.32 -17.07
CA ALA A 170 -14.59 -9.99 -16.33
C ALA A 170 -14.64 -11.52 -16.58
N GLU A 171 -14.06 -11.99 -17.70
CA GLU A 171 -14.00 -13.41 -18.04
C GLU A 171 -12.91 -14.18 -17.29
N ARG A 172 -12.00 -13.48 -16.62
CA ARG A 172 -10.89 -14.07 -15.85
C ARG A 172 -11.00 -13.76 -14.37
N PRO A 173 -10.79 -14.75 -13.48
CA PRO A 173 -10.76 -14.47 -12.04
C PRO A 173 -9.46 -13.74 -11.68
N HIS A 174 -9.59 -12.64 -10.92
CA HIS A 174 -8.49 -11.80 -10.45
C HIS A 174 -8.17 -12.09 -8.98
N PRO A 175 -6.88 -12.18 -8.61
CA PRO A 175 -6.50 -12.24 -7.21
C PRO A 175 -6.95 -10.98 -6.48
N VAL A 176 -7.31 -11.10 -5.21
CA VAL A 176 -7.66 -9.96 -4.36
C VAL A 176 -6.74 -9.86 -3.17
N VAL A 177 -6.26 -8.65 -2.90
CA VAL A 177 -5.42 -8.30 -1.75
C VAL A 177 -6.22 -7.39 -0.82
N PHE A 178 -6.43 -7.81 0.42
CA PHE A 178 -6.93 -6.98 1.50
C PHE A 178 -5.75 -6.47 2.31
N ALA A 179 -5.44 -5.17 2.20
CA ALA A 179 -4.30 -4.52 2.81
C ALA A 179 -4.73 -3.68 4.02
N LEU A 180 -4.38 -4.14 5.23
CA LEU A 180 -4.80 -3.57 6.50
C LEU A 180 -3.76 -2.58 7.03
N HIS A 181 -4.19 -1.34 7.31
CA HIS A 181 -3.33 -0.28 7.83
C HIS A 181 -2.84 -0.55 9.26
N GLY A 182 -1.76 0.10 9.67
CA GLY A 182 -1.27 0.12 11.06
C GLY A 182 -2.16 0.96 11.99
N GLY A 183 -1.83 0.97 13.28
CA GLY A 183 -2.55 1.74 14.29
C GLY A 183 -2.73 3.21 13.93
N ALA A 184 -3.89 3.79 14.22
CA ALA A 184 -4.28 5.16 13.89
C ALA A 184 -4.20 5.52 12.38
N GLY A 185 -4.07 4.53 11.50
CA GLY A 185 -4.09 4.69 10.05
C GLY A 185 -5.51 4.64 9.47
N ASN A 186 -5.56 4.58 8.14
CA ASN A 186 -6.78 4.37 7.37
C ASN A 186 -6.46 3.66 6.04
N GLY A 187 -7.46 3.04 5.43
CA GLY A 187 -7.32 2.32 4.17
C GLY A 187 -6.96 3.24 3.00
N ARG A 188 -7.52 4.48 2.97
CA ARG A 188 -7.26 5.45 1.90
C ARG A 188 -5.77 5.76 1.74
N GLY A 189 -5.05 5.90 2.86
CA GLY A 189 -3.61 6.11 2.85
C GLY A 189 -2.83 4.82 2.59
N PHE A 190 -3.27 3.68 3.17
CA PHE A 190 -2.54 2.42 3.07
C PHE A 190 -2.64 1.73 1.70
N LEU A 191 -3.69 2.03 0.92
CA LEU A 191 -3.85 1.57 -0.46
C LEU A 191 -2.56 1.77 -1.28
N TRP A 192 -1.93 2.92 -1.13
CA TRP A 192 -0.76 3.32 -1.92
C TRP A 192 0.50 2.50 -1.62
N SER A 193 0.54 1.79 -0.48
CA SER A 193 1.62 0.86 -0.16
C SER A 193 1.58 -0.41 -1.04
N TRP A 194 0.45 -0.71 -1.67
CA TRP A 194 0.22 -1.91 -2.48
C TRP A 194 -0.13 -1.61 -3.94
N LEU A 195 -0.50 -0.37 -4.28
CA LEU A 195 -1.05 -0.04 -5.60
C LEU A 195 -0.10 -0.42 -6.74
N ARG A 196 1.21 -0.14 -6.62
CA ARG A 196 2.20 -0.45 -7.66
C ARG A 196 2.27 -1.93 -7.97
N ASP A 197 2.16 -2.75 -6.94
CA ASP A 197 2.27 -4.20 -7.04
C ASP A 197 0.98 -4.82 -7.56
N ALA A 198 -0.16 -4.38 -7.05
CA ALA A 198 -1.47 -4.79 -7.53
C ALA A 198 -1.66 -4.44 -9.01
N ARG A 199 -1.26 -3.22 -9.41
CA ARG A 199 -1.32 -2.76 -10.80
C ARG A 199 -0.41 -3.58 -11.72
N ALA A 200 0.81 -3.87 -11.27
CA ALA A 200 1.77 -4.68 -12.03
C ALA A 200 1.35 -6.15 -12.18
N ALA A 201 0.60 -6.68 -11.22
CA ALA A 201 0.14 -8.07 -11.18
C ALA A 201 -1.29 -8.27 -11.72
N GLY A 202 -2.03 -7.19 -12.00
CA GLY A 202 -3.44 -7.27 -12.38
C GLY A 202 -4.34 -7.77 -11.24
N ALA A 203 -3.99 -7.47 -9.99
CA ALA A 203 -4.74 -7.83 -8.80
C ALA A 203 -5.74 -6.73 -8.38
N ILE A 204 -6.89 -7.12 -7.89
CA ILE A 204 -7.81 -6.20 -7.20
C ILE A 204 -7.23 -5.93 -5.81
N LEU A 205 -7.15 -4.66 -5.42
CA LEU A 205 -6.63 -4.26 -4.12
C LEU A 205 -7.73 -3.58 -3.32
N VAL A 206 -7.96 -4.06 -2.12
CA VAL A 206 -8.91 -3.52 -1.15
C VAL A 206 -8.14 -3.06 0.07
N ALA A 207 -8.30 -1.82 0.45
CA ALA A 207 -7.71 -1.26 1.66
C ALA A 207 -8.82 -0.74 2.59
N PRO A 208 -9.32 -1.61 3.50
CA PRO A 208 -10.35 -1.23 4.46
C PRO A 208 -9.80 -0.25 5.52
N THR A 209 -10.68 0.58 6.05
CA THR A 209 -10.43 1.36 7.28
C THR A 209 -11.11 0.66 8.45
N ALA A 210 -10.37 0.43 9.53
CA ALA A 210 -10.91 -0.18 10.74
C ALA A 210 -12.16 0.55 11.24
N VAL A 211 -13.11 -0.18 11.84
CA VAL A 211 -14.35 0.39 12.37
C VAL A 211 -14.07 1.30 13.57
N GLY A 212 -13.14 0.90 14.44
CA GLY A 212 -12.68 1.69 15.58
C GLY A 212 -11.48 2.60 15.23
N ASP A 213 -10.83 3.17 16.25
CA ASP A 213 -9.60 3.96 16.10
C ASP A 213 -8.45 3.11 15.52
N THR A 214 -8.44 1.83 15.86
CA THR A 214 -7.63 0.78 15.23
C THR A 214 -8.47 -0.50 15.11
N TRP A 215 -7.87 -1.59 14.62
CA TRP A 215 -8.51 -2.89 14.45
C TRP A 215 -8.96 -3.49 15.78
N ALA A 216 -9.99 -4.33 15.74
CA ALA A 216 -10.56 -5.00 16.92
C ALA A 216 -9.60 -6.08 17.49
N LEU A 217 -8.47 -5.65 18.04
CA LEU A 217 -7.49 -6.51 18.69
C LEU A 217 -7.92 -6.92 20.12
N GLN A 218 -8.86 -6.21 20.69
CA GLN A 218 -9.44 -6.46 22.02
C GLN A 218 -10.94 -6.17 22.01
N GLY A 219 -11.70 -6.93 22.81
CA GLY A 219 -13.15 -6.76 22.90
C GLY A 219 -13.92 -7.40 21.74
N PRO A 220 -15.16 -6.95 21.47
CA PRO A 220 -15.98 -7.47 20.38
C PRO A 220 -15.37 -7.18 19.02
N ASP A 221 -15.29 -8.19 18.16
CA ASP A 221 -14.78 -8.08 16.80
C ASP A 221 -15.86 -7.48 15.88
N ALA A 222 -15.70 -6.21 15.53
CA ALA A 222 -16.53 -5.51 14.56
C ALA A 222 -15.89 -5.47 13.16
N ASP A 223 -14.59 -5.76 13.07
CA ASP A 223 -13.84 -5.62 11.82
C ASP A 223 -13.91 -6.87 10.95
N SER A 224 -13.85 -8.11 11.49
CA SER A 224 -13.96 -9.32 10.67
C SER A 224 -15.27 -9.39 9.89
N PRO A 225 -16.47 -9.15 10.49
CA PRO A 225 -17.71 -9.07 9.73
C PRO A 225 -17.71 -7.97 8.67
N ASN A 226 -17.03 -6.84 8.93
CA ASN A 226 -16.89 -5.77 7.95
C ASN A 226 -15.99 -6.18 6.78
N LEU A 227 -14.89 -6.91 7.01
CA LEU A 227 -14.05 -7.44 5.94
C LEU A 227 -14.82 -8.43 5.05
N GLU A 228 -15.64 -9.30 5.65
CA GLU A 228 -16.50 -10.25 4.92
C GLU A 228 -17.56 -9.53 4.06
N ARG A 229 -18.19 -8.49 4.62
CA ARG A 229 -19.13 -7.64 3.87
C ARG A 229 -18.46 -6.99 2.68
N ILE A 230 -17.27 -6.38 2.88
CA ILE A 230 -16.51 -5.73 1.81
C ILE A 230 -16.13 -6.74 0.73
N LEU A 231 -15.65 -7.94 1.10
CA LEU A 231 -15.33 -8.98 0.12
C LEU A 231 -16.56 -9.42 -0.67
N THR A 232 -17.71 -9.52 -0.02
CA THR A 232 -18.99 -9.84 -0.69
C THR A 232 -19.37 -8.75 -1.69
N ASP A 233 -19.30 -7.48 -1.29
CA ASP A 233 -19.61 -6.34 -2.16
C ASP A 233 -18.68 -6.26 -3.37
N VAL A 234 -17.37 -6.48 -3.16
CA VAL A 234 -16.36 -6.50 -4.23
C VAL A 234 -16.59 -7.69 -5.17
N SER A 235 -16.85 -8.89 -4.63
CA SER A 235 -17.08 -10.10 -5.43
C SER A 235 -18.41 -10.07 -6.21
N ALA A 236 -19.37 -9.24 -5.79
CA ALA A 236 -20.61 -9.05 -6.53
C ALA A 236 -20.44 -8.19 -7.80
N ARG A 237 -19.37 -7.39 -7.86
CA ARG A 237 -19.09 -6.46 -8.98
C ARG A 237 -17.97 -6.94 -9.89
N TRP A 238 -16.98 -7.59 -9.34
CA TRP A 238 -15.77 -8.01 -10.06
C TRP A 238 -15.50 -9.51 -9.86
N ASN A 239 -14.92 -10.14 -10.87
CA ASN A 239 -14.60 -11.56 -10.87
C ASN A 239 -13.37 -11.85 -9.98
N VAL A 240 -13.60 -12.03 -8.68
CA VAL A 240 -12.56 -12.35 -7.68
C VAL A 240 -12.23 -13.83 -7.71
N ASP A 241 -10.94 -14.18 -7.75
CA ASP A 241 -10.48 -15.54 -7.64
C ASP A 241 -10.69 -16.11 -6.22
N PRO A 242 -11.54 -17.13 -6.03
CA PRO A 242 -11.77 -17.70 -4.71
C PRO A 242 -10.54 -18.41 -4.11
N ALA A 243 -9.57 -18.80 -4.93
CA ALA A 243 -8.34 -19.46 -4.49
C ALA A 243 -7.22 -18.48 -4.11
N ARG A 244 -7.35 -17.19 -4.48
CA ARG A 244 -6.31 -16.16 -4.30
C ARG A 244 -6.86 -14.92 -3.59
N ARG A 245 -7.22 -15.10 -2.31
CA ARG A 245 -7.72 -14.05 -1.42
C ARG A 245 -6.71 -13.84 -0.31
N LEU A 246 -5.87 -12.80 -0.45
CA LEU A 246 -4.82 -12.45 0.49
C LEU A 246 -5.35 -11.47 1.55
N LEU A 247 -5.10 -11.76 2.82
CA LEU A 247 -5.21 -10.81 3.92
C LEU A 247 -3.81 -10.46 4.40
N THR A 248 -3.43 -9.20 4.26
CA THR A 248 -2.14 -8.68 4.67
C THR A 248 -2.31 -7.40 5.47
N GLY A 249 -1.28 -6.98 6.17
CA GLY A 249 -1.30 -5.73 6.91
C GLY A 249 -0.01 -5.49 7.66
N MET A 250 0.12 -4.27 8.20
CA MET A 250 1.27 -3.84 8.98
C MET A 250 0.86 -3.56 10.43
N SER A 251 1.74 -3.90 11.39
CA SER A 251 1.55 -3.53 12.79
C SER A 251 0.19 -4.05 13.31
N ASP A 252 -0.71 -3.18 13.79
CA ASP A 252 -2.06 -3.58 14.21
C ASP A 252 -2.84 -4.32 13.11
N GLY A 253 -2.74 -3.87 11.85
CA GLY A 253 -3.36 -4.55 10.71
C GLY A 253 -2.74 -5.92 10.44
N GLY A 254 -1.43 -6.06 10.63
CA GLY A 254 -0.75 -7.35 10.57
C GLY A 254 -1.18 -8.29 11.70
N THR A 255 -1.30 -7.76 12.92
CA THR A 255 -1.82 -8.51 14.09
C THR A 255 -3.26 -8.93 13.86
N PHE A 256 -4.10 -8.03 13.32
CA PHE A 256 -5.49 -8.33 13.03
C PHE A 256 -5.65 -9.37 11.90
N SER A 257 -4.69 -9.44 10.97
CA SER A 257 -4.71 -10.50 9.94
C SER A 257 -4.60 -11.91 10.56
N TYR A 258 -3.91 -12.07 11.68
CA TYR A 258 -3.96 -13.33 12.46
C TYR A 258 -5.33 -13.50 13.13
N VAL A 259 -5.86 -12.46 13.80
CA VAL A 259 -7.14 -12.52 14.50
C VAL A 259 -8.26 -12.94 13.55
N SER A 260 -8.41 -12.27 12.42
CA SER A 260 -9.46 -12.55 11.43
C SER A 260 -9.17 -13.75 10.53
N GLY A 261 -7.89 -14.07 10.31
CA GLY A 261 -7.49 -15.10 9.36
C GLY A 261 -7.44 -16.54 9.90
N LEU A 262 -7.26 -16.69 11.23
CA LEU A 262 -7.10 -18.01 11.86
C LEU A 262 -8.41 -18.60 12.40
N VAL A 263 -9.53 -17.90 12.30
CA VAL A 263 -10.83 -18.35 12.80
C VAL A 263 -11.58 -19.18 11.76
N GLU A 264 -12.48 -20.05 12.23
CA GLU A 264 -13.42 -20.80 11.39
C GLU A 264 -14.20 -19.83 10.48
N GLY A 265 -14.37 -20.22 9.21
CA GLY A 265 -15.16 -19.44 8.24
C GLY A 265 -14.45 -18.24 7.64
N SER A 266 -13.21 -17.92 8.05
CA SER A 266 -12.44 -16.84 7.40
C SER A 266 -12.36 -17.02 5.89
N PRO A 267 -12.75 -16.02 5.06
CA PRO A 267 -12.82 -16.15 3.61
C PRO A 267 -11.46 -16.05 2.91
N PHE A 268 -10.41 -15.69 3.65
CA PHE A 268 -9.08 -15.46 3.09
C PHE A 268 -8.28 -16.75 2.95
N THR A 269 -7.69 -16.98 1.80
CA THR A 269 -6.93 -18.22 1.50
C THR A 269 -5.46 -18.13 1.90
N HIS A 270 -4.93 -16.90 2.06
CA HIS A 270 -3.54 -16.61 2.36
C HIS A 270 -3.44 -15.46 3.37
N LEU A 271 -2.48 -15.53 4.28
CA LEU A 271 -2.18 -14.46 5.23
C LEU A 271 -0.75 -13.95 5.04
N ALA A 272 -0.53 -12.63 5.09
CA ALA A 272 0.80 -12.04 5.00
C ALA A 272 1.01 -10.88 5.99
N PRO A 273 1.06 -11.15 7.30
CA PRO A 273 1.34 -10.12 8.31
C PRO A 273 2.77 -9.60 8.20
N ALA A 274 2.93 -8.27 8.31
CA ALA A 274 4.21 -7.59 8.31
C ALA A 274 4.41 -6.74 9.58
N CYS A 275 5.57 -6.86 10.22
CA CYS A 275 5.93 -6.12 11.46
C CYS A 275 4.78 -6.15 12.49
N ALA A 276 4.19 -7.33 12.68
CA ALA A 276 3.01 -7.57 13.50
C ALA A 276 3.37 -8.07 14.89
N ALA A 277 2.56 -7.73 15.89
CA ALA A 277 2.59 -8.40 17.17
C ALA A 277 1.95 -9.79 17.04
N PHE A 278 2.51 -10.75 17.77
CA PHE A 278 1.98 -12.09 17.85
C PHE A 278 1.99 -12.58 19.31
N HIS A 279 0.96 -13.34 19.66
CA HIS A 279 0.91 -14.04 20.93
C HIS A 279 0.42 -15.47 20.68
N PRO A 280 1.06 -16.50 21.27
CA PRO A 280 0.69 -17.93 21.05
C PRO A 280 -0.78 -18.26 21.30
N MET A 281 -1.47 -17.48 22.13
CA MET A 281 -2.92 -17.62 22.33
C MET A 281 -3.73 -17.46 21.05
N LEU A 282 -3.21 -16.75 20.03
CA LEU A 282 -3.88 -16.63 18.73
C LEU A 282 -4.04 -18.00 18.03
N THR A 283 -3.06 -18.90 18.18
CA THR A 283 -3.20 -20.28 17.67
C THR A 283 -4.11 -21.13 18.55
N ALA A 284 -4.15 -20.87 19.86
CA ALA A 284 -5.00 -21.60 20.80
C ALA A 284 -6.50 -21.21 20.69
N PHE A 285 -6.79 -19.97 20.33
CA PHE A 285 -8.15 -19.50 20.05
C PHE A 285 -8.56 -19.65 18.58
N GLY A 286 -7.60 -19.86 17.68
CA GLY A 286 -7.84 -20.12 16.28
C GLY A 286 -8.48 -21.50 16.05
N ASP A 287 -9.08 -21.68 14.89
CA ASP A 287 -9.63 -22.97 14.47
C ASP A 287 -8.51 -23.88 13.96
N ALA A 288 -8.34 -25.06 14.56
CA ALA A 288 -7.24 -25.98 14.25
C ALA A 288 -7.35 -26.57 12.83
N ASP A 289 -8.56 -26.78 12.33
CA ASP A 289 -8.76 -27.29 10.96
C ASP A 289 -8.51 -26.21 9.92
N ARG A 290 -8.85 -24.97 10.26
CA ARG A 290 -8.54 -23.77 9.47
C ARG A 290 -7.04 -23.52 9.37
N ILE A 291 -6.31 -23.62 10.47
CA ILE A 291 -4.87 -23.38 10.53
C ILE A 291 -4.09 -24.46 9.76
N ARG A 292 -4.56 -25.71 9.77
CA ARG A 292 -3.84 -26.81 9.13
C ARG A 292 -3.71 -26.62 7.61
N GLY A 293 -2.47 -26.46 7.16
CA GLY A 293 -2.13 -26.25 5.76
C GLY A 293 -2.40 -24.85 5.24
N LEU A 294 -2.84 -23.89 6.10
CA LEU A 294 -3.02 -22.49 5.72
C LEU A 294 -1.68 -21.88 5.33
N PRO A 295 -1.55 -21.29 4.13
CA PRO A 295 -0.36 -20.55 3.74
C PRO A 295 -0.27 -19.22 4.51
N ILE A 296 0.86 -19.01 5.20
CA ILE A 296 1.12 -17.77 5.95
C ILE A 296 2.53 -17.29 5.63
N HIS A 297 2.66 -16.04 5.15
CA HIS A 297 3.95 -15.39 4.87
C HIS A 297 4.25 -14.33 5.93
N VAL A 298 5.05 -14.66 6.93
CA VAL A 298 5.43 -13.74 8.02
C VAL A 298 6.65 -12.95 7.61
N THR A 299 6.57 -11.60 7.65
CA THR A 299 7.72 -10.71 7.40
C THR A 299 7.94 -9.79 8.58
N HIS A 300 9.20 -9.68 9.05
CA HIS A 300 9.53 -8.80 10.17
C HIS A 300 10.89 -8.14 10.01
N GLY A 301 11.03 -6.93 10.60
CA GLY A 301 12.27 -6.19 10.63
C GLY A 301 13.15 -6.58 11.83
N VAL A 302 14.44 -6.83 11.58
CA VAL A 302 15.39 -7.08 12.68
C VAL A 302 15.58 -5.84 13.57
N GLN A 303 15.43 -4.65 12.98
CA GLN A 303 15.54 -3.37 13.69
C GLN A 303 14.19 -2.80 14.16
N ASP A 304 13.15 -3.62 14.21
CA ASP A 304 11.84 -3.19 14.69
C ASP A 304 11.93 -2.80 16.18
N TRP A 305 11.79 -1.50 16.44
CA TRP A 305 11.92 -0.93 17.78
C TRP A 305 10.61 -0.97 18.58
N MET A 306 9.49 -1.30 17.92
CA MET A 306 8.17 -1.39 18.55
C MET A 306 7.83 -2.83 18.90
N PHE A 307 8.04 -3.76 17.97
CA PHE A 307 7.84 -5.19 18.14
C PHE A 307 9.14 -5.93 17.89
N ALA A 308 9.71 -6.52 18.94
CA ALA A 308 10.95 -7.29 18.79
C ALA A 308 10.80 -8.43 17.78
N VAL A 309 11.81 -8.66 16.95
CA VAL A 309 11.82 -9.70 15.93
C VAL A 309 11.54 -11.10 16.47
N ASP A 310 11.83 -11.33 17.76
CA ASP A 310 11.52 -12.59 18.45
C ASP A 310 10.01 -12.90 18.47
N MET A 311 9.12 -11.90 18.42
CA MET A 311 7.68 -12.13 18.28
C MET A 311 7.34 -12.82 16.95
N ALA A 312 8.04 -12.47 15.87
CA ALA A 312 7.82 -13.09 14.57
C ALA A 312 8.41 -14.50 14.49
N ARG A 313 9.54 -14.75 15.17
CA ARG A 313 10.12 -16.09 15.35
C ARG A 313 9.18 -16.99 16.15
N GLU A 314 8.57 -16.45 17.20
CA GLU A 314 7.55 -17.14 17.98
C GLU A 314 6.29 -17.43 17.13
N ALA A 315 5.87 -16.49 16.27
CA ALA A 315 4.76 -16.70 15.33
C ALA A 315 5.07 -17.85 14.36
N GLU A 316 6.25 -17.88 13.74
CA GLU A 316 6.67 -18.96 12.86
C GLU A 316 6.60 -20.32 13.57
N ALA A 317 7.20 -20.41 14.77
CA ALA A 317 7.23 -21.65 15.53
C ALA A 317 5.84 -22.12 15.96
N ALA A 318 5.01 -21.23 16.50
CA ALA A 318 3.67 -21.58 16.99
C ALA A 318 2.71 -21.94 15.85
N LEU A 319 2.69 -21.19 14.77
CA LEU A 319 1.86 -21.44 13.59
C LEU A 319 2.30 -22.73 12.87
N GLY A 320 3.61 -22.95 12.74
CA GLY A 320 4.15 -24.21 12.19
C GLY A 320 3.78 -25.41 13.01
N ALA A 321 3.88 -25.33 14.36
CA ALA A 321 3.44 -26.37 15.29
C ALA A 321 1.94 -26.65 15.21
N ALA A 322 1.11 -25.64 14.93
CA ALA A 322 -0.31 -25.78 14.69
C ALA A 322 -0.65 -26.32 13.29
N GLY A 323 0.35 -26.55 12.43
CA GLY A 323 0.20 -27.18 11.11
C GLY A 323 0.02 -26.22 9.94
N ALA A 324 0.22 -24.91 10.13
CA ALA A 324 0.26 -23.93 9.04
C ALA A 324 1.49 -24.15 8.13
N ARG A 325 1.41 -23.72 6.88
CA ARG A 325 2.55 -23.66 5.94
C ARG A 325 3.16 -22.28 6.01
N VAL A 326 4.10 -22.11 6.93
CA VAL A 326 4.72 -20.80 7.18
C VAL A 326 5.90 -20.58 6.24
N THR A 327 5.90 -19.42 5.56
CA THR A 327 7.08 -18.83 4.92
C THR A 327 7.50 -17.66 5.80
N TYR A 328 8.75 -17.69 6.30
CA TYR A 328 9.24 -16.67 7.23
C TYR A 328 10.38 -15.86 6.61
N ARG A 329 10.35 -14.54 6.78
CA ARG A 329 11.37 -13.63 6.27
C ARG A 329 11.72 -12.55 7.29
N GLU A 330 12.98 -12.49 7.69
CA GLU A 330 13.59 -11.38 8.41
C GLU A 330 14.25 -10.41 7.41
N ILE A 331 14.15 -9.11 7.70
CA ILE A 331 14.81 -8.06 6.91
C ILE A 331 15.73 -7.28 7.84
N GLU A 332 17.03 -7.39 7.61
CA GLU A 332 18.11 -6.89 8.49
C GLU A 332 18.05 -5.37 8.74
N ASP A 333 17.70 -4.57 7.71
CA ASP A 333 17.67 -3.11 7.77
C ASP A 333 16.25 -2.53 7.95
N LEU A 334 15.27 -3.39 8.19
CA LEU A 334 13.89 -2.98 8.40
C LEU A 334 13.63 -2.67 9.87
N SER A 335 13.11 -1.47 10.10
CA SER A 335 12.58 -1.00 11.37
C SER A 335 11.06 -1.22 11.44
N HIS A 336 10.32 -0.53 12.32
CA HIS A 336 8.86 -0.60 12.36
C HIS A 336 8.23 0.21 11.24
N CYS A 337 8.28 -0.30 10.02
CA CYS A 337 7.67 0.29 8.82
C CYS A 337 7.27 -0.80 7.82
N TYR A 338 6.42 -0.42 6.84
CA TYR A 338 5.95 -1.37 5.85
C TYR A 338 7.00 -1.59 4.74
N PRO A 339 7.47 -2.83 4.52
CA PRO A 339 8.47 -3.14 3.50
C PRO A 339 7.81 -3.39 2.14
N THR A 340 7.49 -2.32 1.38
CA THR A 340 6.80 -2.45 0.09
C THR A 340 7.54 -3.35 -0.92
N GLU A 341 8.85 -3.49 -0.78
CA GLU A 341 9.68 -4.34 -1.64
C GLU A 341 9.37 -5.85 -1.55
N ILE A 342 8.63 -6.29 -0.52
CA ILE A 342 8.23 -7.70 -0.41
C ILE A 342 6.96 -8.04 -1.20
N ASN A 343 6.16 -7.04 -1.57
CA ASN A 343 4.86 -7.26 -2.19
C ASN A 343 4.92 -8.16 -3.45
N PRO A 344 5.89 -7.98 -4.38
CA PRO A 344 6.03 -8.87 -5.52
C PRO A 344 6.29 -10.33 -5.11
N ASP A 345 7.12 -10.54 -4.07
CA ASP A 345 7.43 -11.89 -3.56
C ASP A 345 6.20 -12.53 -2.90
N VAL A 346 5.40 -11.73 -2.16
CA VAL A 346 4.15 -12.19 -1.54
C VAL A 346 3.11 -12.56 -2.59
N LEU A 347 2.97 -11.78 -3.67
CA LEU A 347 2.06 -12.11 -4.78
C LEU A 347 2.51 -13.38 -5.52
N ALA A 348 3.79 -13.50 -5.84
CA ALA A 348 4.34 -14.71 -6.47
C ALA A 348 4.20 -15.95 -5.55
N TRP A 349 4.40 -15.78 -4.24
CA TRP A 349 4.18 -16.84 -3.25
C TRP A 349 2.70 -17.26 -3.18
N MET A 350 1.77 -16.29 -3.21
CA MET A 350 0.33 -16.59 -3.26
C MET A 350 -0.02 -17.40 -4.51
N ASP A 351 0.46 -16.99 -5.69
CA ASP A 351 0.23 -17.73 -6.94
C ASP A 351 0.79 -19.16 -6.89
N ALA A 352 1.98 -19.34 -6.33
CA ALA A 352 2.63 -20.66 -6.21
C ALA A 352 1.96 -21.58 -5.19
N THR A 353 1.19 -21.03 -4.25
CA THR A 353 0.56 -21.79 -3.14
C THR A 353 -0.96 -21.89 -3.24
N ALA A 354 -1.59 -21.19 -4.18
CA ALA A 354 -3.03 -21.31 -4.49
C ALA A 354 -3.40 -22.74 -4.91
N ARG A 355 -4.59 -23.22 -4.47
CA ARG A 355 -5.09 -24.58 -4.73
C ARG A 355 -6.48 -24.53 -5.33
#